data_d09d0c9e08c5bda6f8d4369034691f9f
#
_entry.id   d09d0c9e08c5bda6f8d4369034691f9f
#
_cell.length_a   1.000
_cell.length_b   1.000
_cell.length_c   1.000
_cell.angle_alpha   90.00
_cell.angle_beta   90.00
_cell.angle_gamma   90.00
#
_symmetry.space_group_name_H-M   'P 1'
#
loop_
_entity.id
_entity.type
_entity.pdbx_description
1 polymer ?
#
loop_
_entity_poly.entity_id
_entity_poly.type
_entity_poly.pdbx_seq_one_letter_code
_entity_poly.pdbx_strand_id
1 'polypeptide(L)'
;GCYGAFKAGMVPVNTNYRYLDDELVYLWDNADAVAVVFPGSLTDRVTAVKAKLPKVRQWIWVDDGSDACPDWATDYETVAASASGRVIPPWGRSGDDVVMIYTGGTTGMPKGVMWRQDDLIGVTCATGNPMLAKDPAEVGGVAAFIDGIAAPGAPGLPACPLMHGTGRFTANIFLTQ
;
A
#
# COMPACT_ATOMS: atom_id res chain seq x y z
N GLY A 1 -0.59 6.19 1.01
CA GLY A 1 -1.65 5.18 1.14
C GLY A 1 -1.16 3.88 1.78
N CYS A 2 -0.21 3.12 1.19
CA CYS A 2 0.15 1.77 1.61
C CYS A 2 0.63 1.68 3.07
N TYR A 3 1.63 2.48 3.47
CA TYR A 3 2.12 2.49 4.85
C TYR A 3 1.07 2.99 5.86
N GLY A 4 0.17 3.87 5.41
CA GLY A 4 -0.98 4.28 6.21
C GLY A 4 -1.93 3.10 6.49
N ALA A 5 -2.18 2.28 5.47
CA ALA A 5 -2.99 1.07 5.62
C ALA A 5 -2.36 0.09 6.62
N PHE A 6 -1.05 -0.19 6.52
CA PHE A 6 -0.34 -1.02 7.51
C PHE A 6 -0.44 -0.45 8.94
N LYS A 7 -0.26 0.87 9.09
CA LYS A 7 -0.37 1.51 10.41
C LYS A 7 -1.78 1.42 10.99
N ALA A 8 -2.80 1.39 10.14
CA ALA A 8 -4.20 1.24 10.53
C ALA A 8 -4.62 -0.23 10.70
N GLY A 9 -3.71 -1.19 10.52
CA GLY A 9 -4.03 -2.63 10.57
C GLY A 9 -4.91 -3.09 9.41
N MET A 10 -4.80 -2.43 8.27
CA MET A 10 -5.51 -2.79 7.04
C MET A 10 -4.58 -3.51 6.08
N VAL A 11 -5.15 -4.33 5.21
CA VAL A 11 -4.44 -5.00 4.11
C VAL A 11 -4.38 -4.08 2.90
N PRO A 12 -3.20 -3.52 2.54
CA PRO A 12 -3.08 -2.74 1.32
C PRO A 12 -3.10 -3.66 0.10
N VAL A 13 -3.91 -3.27 -0.88
CA VAL A 13 -4.08 -3.97 -2.16
C VAL A 13 -3.64 -3.04 -3.29
N ASN A 14 -2.75 -3.52 -4.16
CA ASN A 14 -2.38 -2.75 -5.33
C ASN A 14 -3.46 -2.85 -6.41
N THR A 15 -3.67 -1.77 -7.13
CA THR A 15 -4.56 -1.73 -8.29
C THR A 15 -3.79 -1.21 -9.50
N ASN A 16 -3.85 -1.93 -10.62
CA ASN A 16 -3.27 -1.47 -11.87
C ASN A 16 -4.16 -0.38 -12.49
N TYR A 17 -3.60 0.79 -12.74
CA TYR A 17 -4.33 1.92 -13.34
C TYR A 17 -4.85 1.62 -14.77
N ARG A 18 -4.36 0.56 -15.41
CA ARG A 18 -4.80 0.12 -16.75
C ARG A 18 -6.01 -0.80 -16.73
N TYR A 19 -6.43 -1.28 -15.55
CA TYR A 19 -7.58 -2.16 -15.46
C TYR A 19 -8.85 -1.47 -15.99
N LEU A 20 -9.62 -2.24 -16.72
CA LEU A 20 -10.94 -1.85 -17.21
C LEU A 20 -11.99 -2.03 -16.12
N ASP A 21 -13.19 -1.55 -16.35
CA ASP A 21 -14.27 -1.50 -15.38
C ASP A 21 -14.57 -2.86 -14.74
N ASP A 22 -14.67 -3.93 -15.53
CA ASP A 22 -14.98 -5.27 -15.02
C ASP A 22 -13.82 -5.85 -14.20
N GLU A 23 -12.57 -5.53 -14.55
CA GLU A 23 -11.39 -5.93 -13.79
C GLU A 23 -11.32 -5.20 -12.45
N LEU A 24 -11.67 -3.91 -12.42
CA LEU A 24 -11.73 -3.12 -11.18
C LEU A 24 -12.83 -3.63 -10.25
N VAL A 25 -14.03 -3.89 -10.79
CA VAL A 25 -15.14 -4.46 -10.00
C VAL A 25 -14.74 -5.80 -9.43
N TYR A 26 -14.19 -6.68 -10.26
CA TYR A 26 -13.72 -7.99 -9.81
C TYR A 26 -12.67 -7.88 -8.71
N LEU A 27 -11.63 -7.07 -8.94
CA LEU A 27 -10.51 -6.96 -7.99
C LEU A 27 -10.98 -6.42 -6.64
N TRP A 28 -11.71 -5.31 -6.65
CA TRP A 28 -12.11 -4.66 -5.40
C TRP A 28 -13.19 -5.43 -4.64
N ASP A 29 -14.07 -6.16 -5.33
CA ASP A 29 -15.02 -7.07 -4.68
C ASP A 29 -14.33 -8.32 -4.12
N ASN A 30 -13.44 -8.95 -4.91
CA ASN A 30 -12.69 -10.15 -4.51
C ASN A 30 -11.71 -9.88 -3.36
N ALA A 31 -11.16 -8.67 -3.28
CA ALA A 31 -10.28 -8.24 -2.18
C ALA A 31 -11.03 -7.75 -0.95
N ASP A 32 -12.37 -7.78 -0.94
CA ASP A 32 -13.20 -7.19 0.11
C ASP A 32 -12.80 -5.74 0.45
N ALA A 33 -12.52 -4.94 -0.59
CA ALA A 33 -12.04 -3.58 -0.44
C ALA A 33 -13.07 -2.72 0.30
N VAL A 34 -12.65 -2.04 1.36
CA VAL A 34 -13.50 -1.14 2.16
C VAL A 34 -13.17 0.32 1.92
N ALA A 35 -12.00 0.61 1.37
CA ALA A 35 -11.56 1.95 0.98
C ALA A 35 -10.76 1.89 -0.31
N VAL A 36 -10.95 2.88 -1.19
CA VAL A 36 -10.21 3.03 -2.44
C VAL A 36 -9.59 4.42 -2.47
N VAL A 37 -8.29 4.47 -2.75
CA VAL A 37 -7.56 5.73 -2.99
C VAL A 37 -7.26 5.82 -4.48
N PHE A 38 -7.67 6.90 -5.13
CA PHE A 38 -7.54 7.05 -6.57
C PHE A 38 -7.18 8.49 -6.95
N PRO A 39 -6.39 8.71 -8.02
CA PRO A 39 -6.08 10.05 -8.53
C PRO A 39 -7.26 10.63 -9.32
N GLY A 40 -7.32 11.95 -9.40
CA GLY A 40 -8.37 12.69 -10.12
C GLY A 40 -8.55 12.23 -11.55
N SER A 41 -7.47 11.96 -12.27
CA SER A 41 -7.48 11.44 -13.65
C SER A 41 -8.25 10.12 -13.85
N LEU A 42 -8.59 9.41 -12.78
CA LEU A 42 -9.40 8.20 -12.82
C LEU A 42 -10.83 8.39 -12.30
N THR A 43 -11.27 9.61 -12.04
CA THR A 43 -12.59 9.93 -11.47
C THR A 43 -13.73 9.35 -12.30
N ASP A 44 -13.72 9.49 -13.61
CA ASP A 44 -14.77 8.97 -14.49
C ASP A 44 -14.88 7.45 -14.42
N ARG A 45 -13.73 6.76 -14.41
CA ARG A 45 -13.68 5.30 -14.32
C ARG A 45 -14.20 4.81 -12.98
N VAL A 46 -13.81 5.43 -11.88
CA VAL A 46 -14.30 5.08 -10.54
C VAL A 46 -15.80 5.36 -10.43
N THR A 47 -16.28 6.47 -11.00
CA THR A 47 -17.70 6.81 -11.06
C THR A 47 -18.53 5.74 -11.75
N ALA A 48 -18.02 5.18 -12.85
CA ALA A 48 -18.71 4.14 -13.62
C ALA A 48 -18.88 2.82 -12.85
N VAL A 49 -17.96 2.52 -11.92
CA VAL A 49 -17.93 1.22 -11.23
C VAL A 49 -18.40 1.26 -9.77
N LYS A 50 -18.33 2.41 -9.10
CA LYS A 50 -18.56 2.52 -7.65
C LYS A 50 -19.91 1.96 -7.18
N ALA A 51 -20.96 2.10 -7.98
CA ALA A 51 -22.28 1.60 -7.63
C ALA A 51 -22.36 0.05 -7.56
N LYS A 52 -21.43 -0.64 -8.19
CA LYS A 52 -21.32 -2.11 -8.19
C LYS A 52 -20.53 -2.64 -6.98
N LEU A 53 -20.02 -1.77 -6.11
CA LEU A 53 -19.07 -2.08 -5.03
C LEU A 53 -19.59 -1.67 -3.65
N PRO A 54 -20.67 -2.28 -3.16
CA PRO A 54 -21.33 -1.88 -1.91
C PRO A 54 -20.46 -2.08 -0.66
N LYS A 55 -19.40 -2.88 -0.74
CA LYS A 55 -18.44 -3.09 0.36
C LYS A 55 -17.52 -1.87 0.56
N VAL A 56 -17.27 -1.08 -0.48
CA VAL A 56 -16.42 0.11 -0.41
C VAL A 56 -17.18 1.24 0.27
N ARG A 57 -16.73 1.63 1.45
CA ARG A 57 -17.35 2.66 2.29
C ARG A 57 -16.66 4.01 2.17
N GLN A 58 -15.39 4.02 1.72
CA GLN A 58 -14.59 5.23 1.62
C GLN A 58 -13.95 5.33 0.23
N TRP A 59 -14.21 6.44 -0.43
CA TRP A 59 -13.59 6.82 -1.70
C TRP A 59 -12.73 8.04 -1.42
N ILE A 60 -11.40 7.89 -1.56
CA ILE A 60 -10.43 8.93 -1.24
C ILE A 60 -9.79 9.40 -2.55
N TRP A 61 -10.09 10.62 -2.90
CA TRP A 61 -9.60 11.25 -4.11
C TRP A 61 -8.29 11.98 -3.85
N VAL A 62 -7.33 11.84 -4.77
CA VAL A 62 -6.03 12.51 -4.71
C VAL A 62 -5.95 13.52 -5.84
N ASP A 63 -5.66 14.77 -5.51
CA ASP A 63 -5.43 15.83 -6.50
C ASP A 63 -4.18 15.50 -7.33
N ASP A 64 -4.35 15.40 -8.64
CA ASP A 64 -3.28 15.25 -9.63
C ASP A 64 -3.34 16.35 -10.70
N GLY A 65 -4.12 17.41 -10.46
CA GLY A 65 -4.30 18.55 -11.34
C GLY A 65 -5.26 18.29 -12.51
N SER A 66 -5.96 17.16 -12.56
CA SER A 66 -6.86 16.83 -13.66
C SER A 66 -8.28 17.35 -13.46
N ASP A 67 -8.95 16.94 -12.38
CA ASP A 67 -10.35 17.25 -12.10
C ASP A 67 -10.56 17.71 -10.66
N ALA A 68 -11.73 18.26 -10.34
CA ALA A 68 -12.12 18.57 -8.98
C ALA A 68 -12.54 17.32 -8.21
N CYS A 69 -12.36 17.33 -6.88
CA CYS A 69 -12.85 16.25 -6.03
C CYS A 69 -14.38 16.13 -6.15
N PRO A 70 -14.91 14.97 -6.53
CA PRO A 70 -16.35 14.79 -6.65
C PRO A 70 -17.02 14.72 -5.28
N ASP A 71 -18.28 15.15 -5.18
CA ASP A 71 -19.05 15.22 -3.93
C ASP A 71 -19.18 13.87 -3.18
N TRP A 72 -19.07 12.77 -3.89
CA TRP A 72 -19.14 11.42 -3.32
C TRP A 72 -17.79 10.88 -2.82
N ALA A 73 -16.69 11.59 -3.00
CA ALA A 73 -15.37 11.23 -2.52
C ALA A 73 -14.87 12.24 -1.47
N THR A 74 -13.86 11.84 -0.73
CA THR A 74 -13.20 12.72 0.24
C THR A 74 -11.79 13.05 -0.27
N ASP A 75 -11.43 14.33 -0.24
CA ASP A 75 -10.10 14.78 -0.60
C ASP A 75 -9.03 14.21 0.33
N TYR A 76 -7.95 13.69 -0.24
CA TYR A 76 -6.86 13.04 0.49
C TYR A 76 -6.17 13.98 1.48
N GLU A 77 -5.87 15.20 1.08
CA GLU A 77 -5.17 16.15 1.95
C GLU A 77 -6.05 16.57 3.12
N THR A 78 -7.34 16.73 2.89
CA THR A 78 -8.32 16.98 3.95
C THR A 78 -8.35 15.84 4.98
N VAL A 79 -8.36 14.57 4.51
CA VAL A 79 -8.30 13.41 5.41
C VAL A 79 -6.96 13.36 6.15
N ALA A 80 -5.86 13.58 5.45
CA ALA A 80 -4.52 13.54 6.03
C ALA A 80 -4.31 14.63 7.09
N ALA A 81 -4.86 15.83 6.87
CA ALA A 81 -4.76 16.96 7.80
C ALA A 81 -5.70 16.81 9.01
N SER A 82 -6.79 16.06 8.89
CA SER A 82 -7.78 15.92 9.97
C SER A 82 -7.33 15.01 11.11
N ALA A 83 -6.30 14.18 10.89
CA ALA A 83 -5.82 13.20 11.85
C ALA A 83 -4.53 13.68 12.54
N SER A 84 -4.55 13.77 13.86
CA SER A 84 -3.36 14.00 14.67
C SER A 84 -3.02 12.73 15.47
N GLY A 85 -1.77 12.31 15.39
CA GLY A 85 -1.25 11.23 16.22
C GLY A 85 -1.19 9.86 15.53
N ARG A 86 -0.69 8.89 16.31
CA ARG A 86 -0.46 7.52 15.86
C ARG A 86 -1.71 6.67 16.10
N VAL A 87 -2.28 6.12 15.05
CA VAL A 87 -3.33 5.11 15.18
C VAL A 87 -2.71 3.77 15.56
N ILE A 88 -3.25 3.15 16.61
CA ILE A 88 -2.94 1.77 16.98
C ILE A 88 -4.25 1.00 16.84
N PRO A 89 -4.34 0.01 15.94
CA PRO A 89 -5.55 -0.79 15.80
C PRO A 89 -5.81 -1.59 17.10
N PRO A 90 -7.06 -1.78 17.50
CA PRO A 90 -7.39 -2.46 18.76
C PRO A 90 -6.93 -3.93 18.81
N TRP A 91 -6.74 -4.56 17.65
CA TRP A 91 -6.19 -5.93 17.53
C TRP A 91 -4.66 -5.99 17.57
N GLY A 92 -3.99 -4.85 17.67
CA GLY A 92 -2.52 -4.78 17.65
C GLY A 92 -1.93 -4.87 16.25
N ARG A 93 -0.63 -5.15 16.20
CA ARG A 93 0.14 -5.39 14.96
C ARG A 93 0.77 -6.76 15.04
N SER A 94 0.83 -7.45 13.91
CA SER A 94 1.39 -8.79 13.82
C SER A 94 2.26 -8.92 12.57
N GLY A 95 3.31 -9.73 12.65
CA GLY A 95 4.05 -10.17 11.48
C GLY A 95 3.21 -11.00 10.51
N ASP A 96 2.06 -11.52 10.98
CA ASP A 96 1.06 -12.21 10.16
C ASP A 96 0.15 -11.25 9.37
N ASP A 97 0.20 -9.94 9.64
CA ASP A 97 -0.52 -8.97 8.84
C ASP A 97 -0.08 -9.07 7.37
N VAL A 98 -1.03 -8.91 6.46
CA VAL A 98 -0.84 -9.25 5.05
C VAL A 98 -0.75 -8.00 4.17
N VAL A 99 0.07 -8.06 3.15
CA VAL A 99 -0.03 -7.24 1.95
C VAL A 99 -0.52 -8.11 0.80
N MET A 100 -1.49 -7.62 0.03
CA MET A 100 -2.03 -8.34 -1.11
C MET A 100 -1.57 -7.68 -2.40
N ILE A 101 -0.98 -8.47 -3.30
CA ILE A 101 -0.50 -8.02 -4.60
C ILE A 101 -1.24 -8.79 -5.68
N TYR A 102 -2.09 -8.08 -6.42
CA TYR A 102 -2.76 -8.66 -7.58
C TYR A 102 -1.81 -8.70 -8.77
N THR A 103 -1.68 -9.88 -9.34
CA THR A 103 -0.86 -10.11 -10.53
C THR A 103 -1.77 -10.44 -11.71
N GLY A 104 -1.57 -9.76 -12.85
CA GLY A 104 -2.20 -10.12 -14.11
C GLY A 104 -1.71 -11.51 -14.54
N GLY A 105 -2.64 -12.45 -14.71
CA GLY A 105 -2.34 -13.76 -15.30
C GLY A 105 -2.52 -13.69 -16.83
N THR A 106 -1.77 -14.50 -17.56
CA THR A 106 -1.94 -14.65 -19.04
C THR A 106 -3.23 -15.39 -19.40
N THR A 107 -3.95 -15.94 -18.45
CA THR A 107 -5.06 -16.89 -18.65
C THR A 107 -6.27 -16.62 -17.77
N GLY A 108 -6.61 -15.39 -17.45
CA GLY A 108 -7.81 -15.10 -16.66
C GLY A 108 -7.73 -13.86 -15.78
N MET A 109 -8.69 -13.73 -14.89
CA MET A 109 -8.78 -12.60 -13.96
C MET A 109 -7.56 -12.53 -13.03
N PRO A 110 -7.14 -11.33 -12.61
CA PRO A 110 -6.01 -11.15 -11.70
C PRO A 110 -6.19 -11.94 -10.41
N LYS A 111 -5.10 -12.49 -9.88
CA LYS A 111 -5.10 -13.23 -8.62
C LYS A 111 -4.34 -12.45 -7.54
N GLY A 112 -4.91 -12.37 -6.35
CA GLY A 112 -4.28 -11.74 -5.19
C GLY A 112 -3.27 -12.70 -4.53
N VAL A 113 -1.99 -12.35 -4.61
CA VAL A 113 -0.93 -13.03 -3.87
C VAL A 113 -0.81 -12.39 -2.51
N MET A 114 -0.97 -13.16 -1.46
CA MET A 114 -0.87 -12.71 -0.07
C MET A 114 0.55 -12.92 0.44
N TRP A 115 1.17 -11.84 0.93
CA TRP A 115 2.47 -11.87 1.58
C TRP A 115 2.29 -11.50 3.05
N ARG A 116 2.76 -12.33 3.98
CA ARG A 116 2.90 -11.93 5.37
C ARG A 116 3.98 -10.85 5.48
N GLN A 117 3.79 -9.90 6.39
CA GLN A 117 4.76 -8.81 6.55
C GLN A 117 6.12 -9.32 7.01
N ASP A 118 6.18 -10.29 7.92
CA ASP A 118 7.44 -10.90 8.36
C ASP A 118 8.20 -11.54 7.21
N ASP A 119 7.51 -12.32 6.35
CA ASP A 119 8.14 -12.97 5.20
C ASP A 119 8.65 -11.93 4.19
N LEU A 120 7.84 -10.91 3.93
CA LEU A 120 8.21 -9.84 3.01
C LEU A 120 9.41 -9.04 3.51
N ILE A 121 9.41 -8.69 4.79
CA ILE A 121 10.54 -7.96 5.41
C ILE A 121 11.78 -8.86 5.41
N GLY A 122 11.66 -10.12 5.77
CA GLY A 122 12.77 -11.08 5.75
C GLY A 122 13.44 -11.14 4.38
N VAL A 123 12.66 -11.25 3.30
CA VAL A 123 13.19 -11.30 1.92
C VAL A 123 13.80 -9.95 1.52
N THR A 124 13.13 -8.83 1.80
CA THR A 124 13.63 -7.50 1.41
C THR A 124 14.86 -7.10 2.20
N CYS A 125 14.94 -7.43 3.49
CA CYS A 125 16.11 -7.17 4.31
C CYS A 125 17.30 -8.05 3.92
N ALA A 126 17.07 -9.33 3.61
CA ALA A 126 18.15 -10.22 3.17
C ALA A 126 18.80 -9.76 1.86
N THR A 127 18.04 -9.09 0.99
CA THR A 127 18.55 -8.57 -0.29
C THR A 127 19.08 -7.13 -0.21
N GLY A 128 18.62 -6.34 0.75
CA GLY A 128 18.89 -4.91 0.85
C GLY A 128 19.80 -4.54 2.02
N ASN A 129 19.40 -4.91 3.24
CA ASN A 129 20.16 -4.55 4.44
C ASN A 129 20.26 -5.74 5.41
N PRO A 130 21.40 -6.45 5.43
CA PRO A 130 21.60 -7.59 6.32
C PRO A 130 21.53 -7.24 7.82
N MET A 131 21.63 -5.96 8.17
CA MET A 131 21.48 -5.51 9.58
C MET A 131 20.03 -5.59 10.06
N LEU A 132 19.06 -5.41 9.15
CA LEU A 132 17.64 -5.55 9.47
C LEU A 132 17.16 -7.02 9.57
N ALA A 133 17.98 -7.95 9.11
CA ALA A 133 17.73 -9.39 9.32
C ALA A 133 18.07 -9.86 10.73
N LYS A 134 18.68 -9.00 11.56
CA LYS A 134 18.96 -9.29 12.98
C LYS A 134 17.70 -9.06 13.81
N ASP A 135 17.57 -9.85 14.87
CA ASP A 135 16.53 -9.60 15.87
C ASP A 135 16.70 -8.17 16.41
N PRO A 136 15.65 -7.34 16.36
CA PRO A 136 15.70 -6.00 16.94
C PRO A 136 16.18 -5.99 18.40
N ALA A 137 15.94 -7.05 19.18
CA ALA A 137 16.43 -7.20 20.54
C ALA A 137 17.96 -7.27 20.62
N GLU A 138 18.65 -7.82 19.61
CA GLU A 138 20.11 -7.93 19.55
C GLU A 138 20.80 -6.58 19.34
N VAL A 139 20.09 -5.60 18.78
CA VAL A 139 20.59 -4.25 18.51
C VAL A 139 19.99 -3.17 19.43
N GLY A 140 19.36 -3.58 20.54
CA GLY A 140 18.75 -2.65 21.49
C GLY A 140 17.37 -2.11 21.07
N GLY A 141 16.75 -2.74 20.06
CA GLY A 141 15.44 -2.38 19.53
C GLY A 141 15.52 -1.51 18.27
N VAL A 142 14.39 -1.40 17.59
CA VAL A 142 14.26 -0.65 16.31
C VAL A 142 14.64 0.83 16.47
N ALA A 143 14.28 1.46 17.59
CA ALA A 143 14.62 2.86 17.83
C ALA A 143 16.14 3.05 17.95
N ALA A 144 16.83 2.22 18.74
CA ALA A 144 18.29 2.28 18.86
C ALA A 144 19.00 1.98 17.55
N PHE A 145 18.44 1.09 16.73
CA PHE A 145 18.95 0.84 15.39
C PHE A 145 18.84 2.09 14.50
N ILE A 146 17.66 2.75 14.48
CA ILE A 146 17.45 3.97 13.67
C ILE A 146 18.36 5.10 14.16
N ASP A 147 18.49 5.29 15.47
CA ASP A 147 19.36 6.31 16.07
C ASP A 147 20.85 6.05 15.79
N GLY A 148 21.21 4.81 15.54
CA GLY A 148 22.58 4.40 15.17
C GLY A 148 22.91 4.60 13.69
N ILE A 149 21.97 4.98 12.83
CA ILE A 149 22.21 5.25 11.41
C ILE A 149 22.96 6.58 11.27
N ALA A 150 24.25 6.51 11.03
CA ALA A 150 25.13 7.68 10.96
C ALA A 150 24.98 8.49 9.66
N ALA A 151 24.47 7.90 8.60
CA ALA A 151 24.30 8.56 7.29
C ALA A 151 23.14 7.89 6.51
N PRO A 152 22.48 8.64 5.61
CA PRO A 152 21.51 8.05 4.68
C PRO A 152 22.15 6.94 3.84
N GLY A 153 21.37 5.92 3.53
CA GLY A 153 21.76 4.89 2.56
C GLY A 153 21.96 5.46 1.15
N ALA A 154 22.45 4.63 0.25
CA ALA A 154 22.62 5.03 -1.15
C ALA A 154 21.27 5.43 -1.79
N PRO A 155 21.24 6.49 -2.64
CA PRO A 155 20.01 6.83 -3.36
C PRO A 155 19.49 5.67 -4.19
N GLY A 156 18.20 5.34 -4.05
CA GLY A 156 17.55 4.28 -4.78
C GLY A 156 16.53 4.82 -5.77
N LEU A 157 16.50 4.27 -6.98
CA LEU A 157 15.52 4.58 -8.02
C LEU A 157 14.73 3.32 -8.40
N PRO A 158 13.51 3.12 -7.89
CA PRO A 158 12.64 2.08 -8.40
C PRO A 158 12.21 2.39 -9.83
N ALA A 159 12.78 1.70 -10.81
CA ALA A 159 12.49 1.94 -12.24
C ALA A 159 11.15 1.32 -12.70
N CYS A 160 10.55 0.46 -11.88
CA CYS A 160 9.25 -0.14 -12.17
C CYS A 160 8.11 0.66 -11.50
N PRO A 161 6.91 0.72 -12.10
CA PRO A 161 5.75 1.32 -11.45
C PRO A 161 5.46 0.68 -10.10
N LEU A 162 5.17 1.50 -9.06
CA LEU A 162 4.94 1.04 -7.69
C LEU A 162 3.68 0.17 -7.52
N MET A 163 2.82 0.11 -8.53
CA MET A 163 1.68 -0.81 -8.56
C MET A 163 2.09 -2.26 -8.83
N HIS A 164 3.29 -2.51 -9.37
CA HIS A 164 3.83 -3.85 -9.57
C HIS A 164 4.65 -4.29 -8.36
N GLY A 165 4.61 -5.59 -8.06
CA GLY A 165 5.37 -6.16 -6.93
C GLY A 165 6.85 -5.80 -6.99
N THR A 166 7.49 -5.91 -8.16
CA THR A 166 8.89 -5.55 -8.34
C THR A 166 9.19 -4.09 -7.96
N GLY A 167 8.40 -3.14 -8.44
CA GLY A 167 8.59 -1.73 -8.11
C GLY A 167 8.40 -1.47 -6.61
N ARG A 168 7.35 -2.06 -6.02
CA ARG A 168 7.06 -1.93 -4.60
C ARG A 168 8.15 -2.55 -3.72
N PHE A 169 8.60 -3.76 -4.04
CA PHE A 169 9.65 -4.43 -3.26
C PHE A 169 10.97 -3.67 -3.35
N THR A 170 11.35 -3.20 -4.55
CA THR A 170 12.54 -2.36 -4.72
C THR A 170 12.45 -1.08 -3.90
N ALA A 171 11.30 -0.38 -3.91
CA ALA A 171 11.10 0.80 -3.09
C ALA A 171 11.19 0.48 -1.59
N ASN A 172 10.62 -0.63 -1.14
CA ASN A 172 10.72 -1.05 0.25
C ASN A 172 12.17 -1.32 0.66
N ILE A 173 12.96 -1.98 -0.18
CA ILE A 173 14.39 -2.21 0.09
C ILE A 173 15.11 -0.88 0.36
N PHE A 174 14.92 0.12 -0.50
CA PHE A 174 15.56 1.43 -0.31
C PHE A 174 15.05 2.22 0.89
N LEU A 175 13.80 2.01 1.28
CA LEU A 175 13.23 2.66 2.48
C LEU A 175 13.68 2.02 3.79
N THR A 176 14.31 0.85 3.73
CA THR A 176 14.78 0.09 4.90
C THR A 176 16.31 0.03 4.98
N GLN A 177 17.02 0.71 4.10
CA GLN A 177 18.47 0.94 4.14
C GLN A 177 18.76 2.31 4.73
#